data_fad3414e6242df6151fceebad71c8e74
#
_entry.id   fad3414e6242df6151fceebad71c8e74
#
_cell.length_a   1.000
_cell.length_b   1.000
_cell.length_c   1.000
_cell.angle_alpha   90.00
_cell.angle_beta   90.00
_cell.angle_gamma   90.00
#
_symmetry.space_group_name_H-M   'P 1'
#
loop_
_entity.id
_entity.type
_entity.pdbx_description
1 polymer ?
#
loop_
_entity_poly.entity_id
_entity_poly.type
_entity_poly.pdbx_seq_one_letter_code
_entity_poly.pdbx_strand_id
1 'polypeptide(L)'
;MKKLIVLIFVIAAVALSAATLNEELKYYLDRHNVQDEGYEMIVNFATNGDTMLTHLPSEPLQLLNVGKWKGFRREGTGIDRDTLGRISFAHYEADTLVTGLRTDSAEIYSGDFAQGLAEGHGCSLTSDGLYYEGQWAADRRHGFGFAADSAGHLRVGQWLLDRYMGERMSYTSERIYGIDISRYQHGKGKKKYPIAWNRLRIAHLGKNQKNAAGTVDYPVSFIFIKSTESTSIRNPFYAQDYLRARQHGIPIGAYHFFSCKTSGSAQALYFIQNTLFRKGDLPPVLDIEPSHSQVAAMGGPQALFRHVRAWLQAVERRTGVKPILYVSQTFVNRYLPEAPDLKRDYQVWIARYSEFKPDVRLAVWQLSPNGRVTGIHGEVDINVFNGYHTQWDEFLETATIK
;
A
#
# COMPACT_ATOMS: atom_id res chain seq x y z
N MET A 1 4.65 -20.13 -11.49
CA MET A 1 5.34 -21.12 -12.32
C MET A 1 4.64 -21.36 -13.67
N LYS A 2 3.37 -21.78 -13.76
CA LYS A 2 2.71 -22.04 -15.07
C LYS A 2 2.66 -20.81 -16.00
N LYS A 3 2.37 -19.60 -15.50
CA LYS A 3 2.34 -18.36 -16.30
C LYS A 3 3.74 -17.94 -16.77
N LEU A 4 4.77 -18.14 -15.95
CA LEU A 4 6.18 -17.89 -16.33
C LEU A 4 6.65 -18.84 -17.42
N ILE A 5 6.25 -20.11 -17.37
CA ILE A 5 6.55 -21.11 -18.38
C ILE A 5 5.86 -20.76 -19.71
N VAL A 6 4.61 -20.30 -19.68
CA VAL A 6 3.89 -19.83 -20.89
C VAL A 6 4.58 -18.61 -21.49
N LEU A 7 5.04 -17.67 -20.68
CA LEU A 7 5.77 -16.47 -21.13
C LEU A 7 7.11 -16.83 -21.77
N ILE A 8 7.87 -17.78 -21.19
CA ILE A 8 9.13 -18.29 -21.77
C ILE A 8 8.86 -19.01 -23.10
N PHE A 9 7.78 -19.77 -23.21
CA PHE A 9 7.39 -20.41 -24.49
C PHE A 9 6.96 -19.39 -25.55
N VAL A 10 6.28 -18.30 -25.16
CA VAL A 10 5.92 -17.22 -26.09
C VAL A 10 7.17 -16.50 -26.58
N ILE A 11 8.11 -16.16 -25.69
CA ILE A 11 9.39 -15.53 -26.07
C ILE A 11 10.23 -16.47 -26.95
N ALA A 12 10.29 -17.76 -26.64
CA ALA A 12 11.00 -18.75 -27.44
C ALA A 12 10.31 -18.94 -28.80
N ALA A 13 8.98 -18.95 -28.86
CA ALA A 13 8.22 -19.06 -30.11
C ALA A 13 8.39 -17.80 -30.97
N VAL A 14 8.44 -16.61 -30.38
CA VAL A 14 8.71 -15.34 -31.06
C VAL A 14 10.16 -15.32 -31.60
N ALA A 15 11.14 -15.78 -30.83
CA ALA A 15 12.53 -15.88 -31.29
C ALA A 15 12.70 -16.94 -32.40
N LEU A 16 11.98 -18.07 -32.30
CA LEU A 16 12.00 -19.12 -33.32
C LEU A 16 11.28 -18.68 -34.61
N SER A 17 10.14 -17.97 -34.47
CA SER A 17 9.43 -17.42 -35.63
C SER A 17 10.20 -16.27 -36.28
N ALA A 18 10.93 -15.47 -35.51
CA ALA A 18 11.85 -14.48 -36.07
C ALA A 18 13.05 -15.11 -36.80
N ALA A 19 13.58 -16.22 -36.29
CA ALA A 19 14.67 -16.94 -36.95
C ALA A 19 14.23 -17.65 -38.25
N THR A 20 13.06 -18.31 -38.26
CA THR A 20 12.48 -18.92 -39.49
C THR A 20 12.02 -17.86 -40.48
N LEU A 21 11.43 -16.75 -39.99
CA LEU A 21 11.11 -15.60 -40.80
C LEU A 21 12.39 -15.02 -41.46
N ASN A 22 13.51 -15.00 -40.75
CA ASN A 22 14.80 -14.48 -41.22
C ASN A 22 15.37 -15.33 -42.36
N GLU A 23 15.21 -16.67 -42.35
CA GLU A 23 15.65 -17.56 -43.45
C GLU A 23 14.73 -17.45 -44.66
N GLU A 24 13.42 -17.42 -44.51
CA GLU A 24 12.47 -17.20 -45.62
C GLU A 24 12.63 -15.80 -46.22
N LEU A 25 12.89 -14.82 -45.40
CA LEU A 25 13.14 -13.43 -45.80
C LEU A 25 14.43 -13.31 -46.60
N LYS A 26 15.52 -13.98 -46.16
CA LYS A 26 16.79 -13.99 -46.86
C LYS A 26 16.68 -14.68 -48.23
N TYR A 27 15.93 -15.77 -48.30
CA TYR A 27 15.62 -16.47 -49.55
C TYR A 27 14.82 -15.60 -50.54
N TYR A 28 13.89 -14.79 -50.03
CA TYR A 28 13.07 -13.88 -50.84
C TYR A 28 13.88 -12.69 -51.35
N LEU A 29 14.78 -12.13 -50.54
CA LEU A 29 15.70 -11.03 -50.89
C LEU A 29 16.67 -11.45 -51.99
N ASP A 30 17.32 -12.58 -51.86
CA ASP A 30 18.24 -13.12 -52.83
C ASP A 30 17.56 -13.34 -54.21
N ARG A 31 16.24 -13.62 -54.21
CA ARG A 31 15.45 -13.85 -55.40
C ARG A 31 14.95 -12.59 -56.10
N HIS A 32 14.80 -11.48 -55.37
CA HIS A 32 14.20 -10.23 -55.92
C HIS A 32 15.18 -9.07 -56.03
N ASN A 33 16.42 -9.24 -55.63
CA ASN A 33 17.53 -8.29 -55.81
C ASN A 33 17.21 -6.87 -55.27
N VAL A 34 16.55 -6.78 -54.10
CA VAL A 34 16.15 -5.50 -53.49
C VAL A 34 17.22 -5.11 -52.49
N GLN A 35 18.08 -4.16 -52.86
CA GLN A 35 19.07 -3.56 -51.96
C GLN A 35 18.84 -2.04 -51.94
N ASP A 36 18.71 -1.46 -50.76
CA ASP A 36 18.74 -0.01 -50.56
C ASP A 36 19.62 0.31 -49.34
N GLU A 37 20.62 1.12 -49.55
CA GLU A 37 21.55 1.78 -48.60
C GLU A 37 21.73 1.11 -47.23
N GLY A 38 22.14 -0.17 -47.20
CA GLY A 38 22.44 -0.86 -45.94
C GLY A 38 21.25 -1.50 -45.26
N TYR A 39 20.07 -1.50 -45.87
CA TYR A 39 18.85 -2.17 -45.38
C TYR A 39 18.31 -3.06 -46.48
N GLU A 40 17.99 -4.31 -46.13
CA GLU A 40 17.25 -5.20 -46.99
C GLU A 40 15.74 -4.97 -46.76
N MET A 41 14.99 -4.61 -47.80
CA MET A 41 13.56 -4.36 -47.73
C MET A 41 12.80 -5.51 -48.43
N ILE A 42 11.91 -6.17 -47.72
CA ILE A 42 11.02 -7.19 -48.26
C ILE A 42 9.61 -6.69 -48.36
N VAL A 43 9.05 -6.80 -49.55
CA VAL A 43 7.63 -6.58 -49.78
C VAL A 43 6.98 -7.93 -50.06
N ASN A 44 6.16 -8.44 -49.18
CA ASN A 44 5.37 -9.65 -49.41
C ASN A 44 3.89 -9.25 -49.60
N PHE A 45 3.29 -9.68 -50.69
CA PHE A 45 1.87 -9.46 -50.96
C PHE A 45 1.10 -10.69 -50.46
N ALA A 46 0.36 -10.53 -49.37
CA ALA A 46 -0.58 -11.58 -48.94
C ALA A 46 -1.76 -11.68 -49.93
N THR A 47 -2.38 -12.84 -49.98
CA THR A 47 -3.51 -13.14 -50.90
C THR A 47 -4.75 -12.29 -50.67
N ASN A 48 -4.82 -11.58 -49.53
CA ASN A 48 -5.89 -10.62 -49.17
C ASN A 48 -5.58 -9.16 -49.54
N GLY A 49 -4.47 -8.91 -50.25
CA GLY A 49 -4.05 -7.55 -50.63
C GLY A 49 -3.26 -6.78 -49.56
N ASP A 50 -2.96 -7.39 -48.42
CA ASP A 50 -2.10 -6.80 -47.39
C ASP A 50 -0.63 -6.90 -47.83
N THR A 51 0.12 -5.83 -47.62
CA THR A 51 1.56 -5.78 -47.91
C THR A 51 2.33 -5.98 -46.60
N MET A 52 3.23 -6.96 -46.57
CA MET A 52 4.18 -7.13 -45.50
C MET A 52 5.51 -6.50 -45.89
N LEU A 53 5.93 -5.48 -45.17
CA LEU A 53 7.17 -4.78 -45.40
C LEU A 53 8.12 -5.05 -44.24
N THR A 54 9.35 -5.45 -44.54
CA THR A 54 10.35 -5.71 -43.50
C THR A 54 11.63 -4.99 -43.86
N HIS A 55 12.08 -4.16 -42.93
CA HIS A 55 13.39 -3.55 -42.98
C HIS A 55 14.34 -4.37 -42.10
N LEU A 56 15.33 -5.03 -42.73
CA LEU A 56 16.41 -5.72 -42.07
C LEU A 56 17.68 -4.88 -42.23
N PRO A 57 18.40 -4.55 -41.15
CA PRO A 57 19.73 -4.00 -41.26
C PRO A 57 20.69 -5.02 -41.85
N SER A 58 21.72 -4.57 -42.55
CA SER A 58 22.76 -5.40 -43.16
C SER A 58 23.58 -6.21 -42.15
N GLU A 59 23.44 -5.92 -40.84
CA GLU A 59 24.02 -6.72 -39.76
C GLU A 59 22.93 -7.57 -39.07
N PRO A 60 23.11 -8.88 -38.87
CA PRO A 60 22.05 -9.82 -38.51
C PRO A 60 21.47 -9.66 -37.09
N LEU A 61 21.87 -8.68 -36.31
CA LEU A 61 21.45 -8.53 -34.92
C LEU A 61 20.57 -7.30 -34.61
N GLN A 62 20.20 -6.52 -35.63
CA GLN A 62 19.40 -5.29 -35.43
C GLN A 62 18.10 -5.32 -36.21
N LEU A 63 17.20 -6.22 -35.85
CA LEU A 63 15.83 -6.19 -36.37
C LEU A 63 15.18 -4.88 -35.95
N LEU A 64 14.89 -4.00 -36.90
CA LEU A 64 14.27 -2.70 -36.62
C LEU A 64 12.76 -2.78 -36.68
N ASN A 65 12.21 -3.45 -37.68
CA ASN A 65 10.75 -3.52 -37.83
C ASN A 65 10.35 -4.70 -38.75
N VAL A 66 9.43 -5.53 -38.29
CA VAL A 66 8.86 -6.64 -39.04
C VAL A 66 7.36 -6.72 -38.79
N GLY A 67 6.54 -6.68 -39.84
CA GLY A 67 5.10 -6.76 -39.61
C GLY A 67 4.25 -6.55 -40.86
N LYS A 68 2.95 -6.40 -40.67
CA LYS A 68 2.00 -6.06 -41.71
C LYS A 68 1.98 -4.55 -41.96
N TRP A 69 1.92 -4.20 -43.24
CA TRP A 69 1.91 -2.81 -43.72
C TRP A 69 0.81 -2.62 -44.77
N LYS A 70 0.21 -1.44 -44.71
CA LYS A 70 -0.77 -1.01 -45.69
C LYS A 70 -0.47 0.44 -46.09
N GLY A 71 -0.18 0.66 -47.37
CA GLY A 71 0.13 2.00 -47.89
C GLY A 71 1.31 2.67 -47.18
N PHE A 72 2.40 1.95 -46.90
CA PHE A 72 3.60 2.42 -46.18
C PHE A 72 3.39 2.74 -44.71
N ARG A 73 2.27 2.33 -44.10
CA ARG A 73 2.00 2.43 -42.68
C ARG A 73 1.88 1.05 -42.06
N ARG A 74 2.38 0.90 -40.83
CA ARG A 74 2.18 -0.33 -40.06
C ARG A 74 0.70 -0.52 -39.79
N GLU A 75 0.21 -1.70 -40.09
CA GLU A 75 -1.20 -2.06 -39.95
C GLU A 75 -1.32 -3.54 -39.56
N GLY A 76 -1.80 -3.83 -38.35
CA GLY A 76 -1.85 -5.18 -37.82
C GLY A 76 -0.62 -5.56 -36.99
N THR A 77 -0.37 -6.85 -36.82
CA THR A 77 0.66 -7.34 -35.90
C THR A 77 2.07 -7.19 -36.50
N GLY A 78 2.99 -6.74 -35.67
CA GLY A 78 4.40 -6.56 -36.02
C GLY A 78 5.34 -6.62 -34.81
N ILE A 79 6.64 -6.71 -35.13
CA ILE A 79 7.74 -6.61 -34.18
C ILE A 79 8.48 -5.32 -34.51
N ASP A 80 8.79 -4.54 -33.49
CA ASP A 80 9.51 -3.28 -33.62
C ASP A 80 10.58 -3.16 -32.52
N ARG A 81 11.69 -2.48 -32.87
CA ARG A 81 12.71 -2.07 -31.90
C ARG A 81 12.83 -0.57 -31.93
N ASP A 82 12.56 0.07 -30.82
CA ASP A 82 12.66 1.53 -30.71
C ASP A 82 14.10 2.02 -30.51
N THR A 83 14.28 3.33 -30.55
CA THR A 83 15.58 3.99 -30.38
C THR A 83 16.21 3.79 -29.00
N LEU A 84 15.45 3.34 -28.03
CA LEU A 84 15.92 2.98 -26.69
C LEU A 84 16.28 1.50 -26.58
N GLY A 85 16.15 0.74 -27.68
CA GLY A 85 16.43 -0.68 -27.74
C GLY A 85 15.32 -1.58 -27.18
N ARG A 86 14.15 -1.02 -26.85
CA ARG A 86 12.99 -1.79 -26.40
C ARG A 86 12.38 -2.53 -27.60
N ILE A 87 12.01 -3.78 -27.40
CA ILE A 87 11.40 -4.61 -28.42
C ILE A 87 9.91 -4.71 -28.13
N SER A 88 9.09 -4.43 -29.14
CA SER A 88 7.64 -4.55 -29.06
C SER A 88 7.16 -5.64 -30.02
N PHE A 89 6.29 -6.54 -29.54
CA PHE A 89 5.46 -7.42 -30.35
C PHE A 89 4.02 -6.96 -30.17
N ALA A 90 3.47 -6.27 -31.15
CA ALA A 90 2.27 -5.47 -30.92
C ALA A 90 1.38 -5.38 -32.15
N HIS A 91 0.17 -4.89 -31.94
CA HIS A 91 -0.78 -4.51 -32.96
C HIS A 91 -0.65 -3.02 -33.26
N TYR A 92 -0.54 -2.69 -34.54
CA TYR A 92 -0.39 -1.32 -35.03
C TYR A 92 -1.62 -0.92 -35.85
N GLU A 93 -2.07 0.31 -35.69
CA GLU A 93 -3.08 0.96 -36.50
C GLU A 93 -2.49 2.27 -37.04
N ALA A 94 -2.34 2.39 -38.35
CA ALA A 94 -1.80 3.55 -39.04
C ALA A 94 -0.48 4.07 -38.41
N ASP A 95 0.50 3.19 -38.21
CA ASP A 95 1.80 3.40 -37.52
C ASP A 95 1.72 3.59 -36.00
N THR A 96 0.54 3.62 -35.41
CA THR A 96 0.38 3.77 -33.98
C THR A 96 0.34 2.39 -33.29
N LEU A 97 1.19 2.17 -32.32
CA LEU A 97 1.16 0.99 -31.46
C LEU A 97 -0.04 1.11 -30.52
N VAL A 98 -0.96 0.15 -30.58
CA VAL A 98 -2.25 0.18 -29.86
C VAL A 98 -2.27 -0.78 -28.69
N THR A 99 -1.84 -2.02 -28.89
CA THR A 99 -1.81 -3.05 -27.84
C THR A 99 -0.75 -4.10 -28.15
N GLY A 100 -0.20 -4.71 -27.12
CA GLY A 100 0.79 -5.77 -27.29
C GLY A 100 1.74 -5.95 -26.13
N LEU A 101 2.89 -6.56 -26.41
CA LEU A 101 3.96 -6.79 -25.46
C LEU A 101 5.16 -5.90 -25.81
N ARG A 102 5.75 -5.26 -24.82
CA ARG A 102 7.01 -4.53 -24.93
C ARG A 102 7.99 -5.01 -23.87
N THR A 103 9.24 -5.21 -24.23
CA THR A 103 10.28 -5.68 -23.31
C THR A 103 11.58 -4.91 -23.47
N ASP A 104 12.24 -4.70 -22.36
CA ASP A 104 13.62 -4.25 -22.26
C ASP A 104 14.39 -5.10 -21.22
N SER A 105 15.57 -4.64 -20.80
CA SER A 105 16.38 -5.36 -19.82
C SER A 105 15.79 -5.34 -18.39
N ALA A 106 14.87 -4.44 -18.10
CA ALA A 106 14.35 -4.22 -16.75
C ALA A 106 12.92 -4.73 -16.57
N GLU A 107 12.08 -4.66 -17.62
CA GLU A 107 10.66 -4.92 -17.52
C GLU A 107 10.08 -5.55 -18.79
N ILE A 108 9.09 -6.42 -18.58
CA ILE A 108 8.19 -6.89 -19.64
C ILE A 108 6.83 -6.30 -19.34
N TYR A 109 6.29 -5.53 -20.28
CA TYR A 109 4.95 -4.97 -20.22
C TYR A 109 4.05 -5.63 -21.27
N SER A 110 2.79 -5.87 -20.93
CA SER A 110 1.75 -6.33 -21.86
C SER A 110 0.45 -5.58 -21.58
N GLY A 111 -0.09 -4.90 -22.60
CA GLY A 111 -1.31 -4.12 -22.44
C GLY A 111 -1.53 -3.10 -23.55
N ASP A 112 -2.26 -2.04 -23.20
CA ASP A 112 -2.64 -0.97 -24.11
C ASP A 112 -1.53 0.08 -24.21
N PHE A 113 -1.47 0.73 -25.38
CA PHE A 113 -0.52 1.81 -25.64
C PHE A 113 -1.21 3.03 -26.26
N ALA A 114 -0.70 4.21 -25.93
CA ALA A 114 -1.00 5.45 -26.62
C ALA A 114 0.28 6.22 -26.86
N GLN A 115 0.50 6.68 -28.12
CA GLN A 115 1.69 7.40 -28.52
C GLN A 115 3.02 6.66 -28.18
N GLY A 116 3.01 5.32 -28.23
CA GLY A 116 4.17 4.49 -27.91
C GLY A 116 4.45 4.30 -26.41
N LEU A 117 3.65 4.86 -25.54
CA LEU A 117 3.72 4.72 -24.08
C LEU A 117 2.63 3.77 -23.57
N ALA A 118 2.90 3.03 -22.49
CA ALA A 118 1.89 2.24 -21.82
C ALA A 118 0.80 3.18 -21.28
N GLU A 119 -0.44 2.90 -21.69
CA GLU A 119 -1.61 3.72 -21.34
C GLU A 119 -2.84 2.79 -21.23
N GLY A 120 -3.77 3.08 -20.32
CA GLY A 120 -4.95 2.24 -20.15
C GLY A 120 -4.68 1.02 -19.27
N HIS A 121 -5.17 -0.16 -19.66
CA HIS A 121 -4.98 -1.38 -18.88
C HIS A 121 -3.78 -2.19 -19.35
N GLY A 122 -3.00 -2.69 -18.40
CA GLY A 122 -1.86 -3.54 -18.72
C GLY A 122 -1.27 -4.23 -17.48
N CYS A 123 -0.39 -5.18 -17.74
CA CYS A 123 0.40 -5.85 -16.71
C CYS A 123 1.89 -5.76 -17.02
N SER A 124 2.70 -5.78 -15.97
CA SER A 124 4.15 -5.83 -16.10
C SER A 124 4.79 -6.80 -15.12
N LEU A 125 5.97 -7.28 -15.50
CA LEU A 125 6.86 -8.06 -14.66
C LEU A 125 8.27 -7.47 -14.77
N THR A 126 8.79 -7.00 -13.66
CA THR A 126 10.15 -6.45 -13.59
C THR A 126 11.19 -7.53 -13.33
N SER A 127 12.45 -7.26 -13.66
CA SER A 127 13.56 -8.20 -13.47
C SER A 127 13.81 -8.60 -12.00
N ASP A 128 13.40 -7.77 -11.03
CA ASP A 128 13.44 -8.06 -9.59
C ASP A 128 12.21 -8.86 -9.10
N GLY A 129 11.29 -9.22 -10.00
CA GLY A 129 10.13 -10.06 -9.72
C GLY A 129 8.89 -9.32 -9.21
N LEU A 130 8.83 -8.00 -9.35
CA LEU A 130 7.60 -7.26 -9.09
C LEU A 130 6.62 -7.46 -10.26
N TYR A 131 5.47 -8.05 -9.98
CA TYR A 131 4.34 -8.11 -10.90
C TYR A 131 3.37 -6.96 -10.60
N TYR A 132 2.87 -6.30 -11.64
CA TYR A 132 1.79 -5.34 -11.55
C TYR A 132 0.74 -5.61 -12.62
N GLU A 133 -0.54 -5.42 -12.29
CA GLU A 133 -1.67 -5.46 -13.22
C GLU A 133 -2.66 -4.35 -12.82
N GLY A 134 -3.01 -3.48 -13.77
CA GLY A 134 -3.90 -2.36 -13.49
C GLY A 134 -3.83 -1.26 -14.53
N GLN A 135 -4.18 -0.05 -14.13
CA GLN A 135 -4.19 1.12 -14.99
C GLN A 135 -2.79 1.72 -15.12
N TRP A 136 -2.51 2.24 -16.30
CA TRP A 136 -1.27 2.90 -16.70
C TRP A 136 -1.53 4.27 -17.27
N ALA A 137 -0.60 5.18 -17.10
CA ALA A 137 -0.58 6.49 -17.74
C ALA A 137 0.87 6.89 -18.03
N ALA A 138 1.19 7.13 -19.29
CA ALA A 138 2.50 7.57 -19.76
C ALA A 138 3.66 6.70 -19.22
N ASP A 139 3.62 5.39 -19.45
CA ASP A 139 4.59 4.39 -18.97
C ASP A 139 4.67 4.23 -17.43
N ARG A 140 3.68 4.73 -16.68
CA ARG A 140 3.68 4.65 -15.21
C ARG A 140 2.41 4.01 -14.68
N ARG A 141 2.53 3.23 -13.63
CA ARG A 141 1.38 2.69 -12.89
C ARG A 141 0.55 3.84 -12.35
N HIS A 142 -0.73 3.85 -12.69
CA HIS A 142 -1.66 4.92 -12.35
C HIS A 142 -3.07 4.34 -12.14
N GLY A 143 -3.92 5.01 -11.32
CA GLY A 143 -5.26 4.51 -11.07
C GLY A 143 -5.30 3.23 -10.23
N PHE A 144 -6.32 2.42 -10.37
CA PHE A 144 -6.49 1.18 -9.60
C PHE A 144 -5.61 0.06 -10.18
N GLY A 145 -4.93 -0.65 -9.30
CA GLY A 145 -4.09 -1.77 -9.71
C GLY A 145 -3.71 -2.70 -8.55
N PHE A 146 -3.19 -3.84 -8.95
CA PHE A 146 -2.72 -4.91 -8.09
C PHE A 146 -1.21 -5.11 -8.32
N ALA A 147 -0.44 -5.23 -7.27
CA ALA A 147 0.98 -5.59 -7.36
C ALA A 147 1.33 -6.71 -6.38
N ALA A 148 2.25 -7.60 -6.80
CA ALA A 148 2.83 -8.63 -5.96
C ALA A 148 4.35 -8.60 -6.13
N ASP A 149 5.10 -8.51 -5.03
CA ASP A 149 6.55 -8.62 -5.07
C ASP A 149 7.03 -10.09 -5.02
N SER A 150 8.33 -10.31 -5.18
CA SER A 150 8.94 -11.65 -5.15
C SER A 150 8.77 -12.37 -3.80
N ALA A 151 8.50 -11.65 -2.72
CA ALA A 151 8.18 -12.19 -1.40
C ALA A 151 6.69 -12.51 -1.22
N GLY A 152 5.85 -12.21 -2.22
CA GLY A 152 4.41 -12.47 -2.20
C GLY A 152 3.59 -11.42 -1.45
N HIS A 153 4.14 -10.25 -1.14
CA HIS A 153 3.36 -9.16 -0.54
C HIS A 153 2.44 -8.54 -1.59
N LEU A 154 1.16 -8.46 -1.26
CA LEU A 154 0.13 -7.91 -2.12
C LEU A 154 -0.13 -6.43 -1.80
N ARG A 155 -0.26 -5.62 -2.86
CA ARG A 155 -0.70 -4.23 -2.80
C ARG A 155 -1.85 -4.06 -3.77
N VAL A 156 -3.06 -3.96 -3.26
CA VAL A 156 -4.27 -3.69 -4.05
C VAL A 156 -4.78 -2.30 -3.71
N GLY A 157 -4.97 -1.44 -4.70
CA GLY A 157 -5.47 -0.09 -4.44
C GLY A 157 -5.06 0.92 -5.50
N GLN A 158 -5.00 2.19 -5.12
CA GLN A 158 -4.72 3.29 -6.02
C GLN A 158 -3.22 3.55 -6.16
N TRP A 159 -2.83 3.85 -7.38
CA TRP A 159 -1.47 4.21 -7.76
C TRP A 159 -1.46 5.61 -8.38
N LEU A 160 -0.41 6.35 -8.14
CA LEU A 160 -0.18 7.68 -8.73
C LEU A 160 1.27 7.77 -9.18
N LEU A 161 1.51 7.68 -10.49
CA LEU A 161 2.84 7.79 -11.11
C LEU A 161 3.86 6.86 -10.42
N ASP A 162 3.60 5.55 -10.45
CA ASP A 162 4.37 4.45 -9.81
C ASP A 162 4.31 4.39 -8.28
N ARG A 163 3.71 5.37 -7.65
CA ARG A 163 3.59 5.41 -6.19
C ARG A 163 2.29 4.74 -5.74
N TYR A 164 2.40 3.71 -4.89
CA TYR A 164 1.25 3.12 -4.23
C TYR A 164 0.64 4.09 -3.21
N MET A 165 -0.62 4.42 -3.40
CA MET A 165 -1.38 5.34 -2.54
C MET A 165 -2.17 4.60 -1.45
N GLY A 166 -2.40 3.32 -1.61
CA GLY A 166 -3.20 2.49 -0.72
C GLY A 166 -4.62 2.27 -1.21
N GLU A 167 -5.38 1.50 -0.43
CA GLU A 167 -6.79 1.24 -0.67
C GLU A 167 -7.63 2.40 -0.11
N ARG A 168 -8.62 2.86 -0.87
CA ARG A 168 -9.53 3.92 -0.41
C ARG A 168 -10.42 3.45 0.72
N MET A 169 -10.48 4.20 1.81
CA MET A 169 -11.30 3.91 2.96
C MET A 169 -12.76 4.37 2.74
N SER A 170 -13.71 3.51 3.04
CA SER A 170 -15.13 3.84 3.13
C SER A 170 -15.56 3.98 4.59
N TYR A 171 -16.47 4.90 4.89
CA TYR A 171 -16.93 5.24 6.24
C TYR A 171 -18.43 4.99 6.40
N THR A 172 -18.86 3.79 6.07
CA THR A 172 -20.26 3.35 6.16
C THR A 172 -20.61 2.84 7.56
N SER A 173 -21.89 2.66 7.86
CA SER A 173 -22.38 2.10 9.14
C SER A 173 -21.93 0.66 9.42
N GLU A 174 -21.47 -0.05 8.40
CA GLU A 174 -20.99 -1.43 8.49
C GLU A 174 -19.57 -1.54 9.04
N ARG A 175 -18.86 -0.41 9.15
CA ARG A 175 -17.50 -0.40 9.70
C ARG A 175 -17.53 -0.41 11.22
N ILE A 176 -16.47 -0.91 11.82
CA ILE A 176 -16.28 -0.98 13.28
C ILE A 176 -15.58 0.28 13.74
N TYR A 177 -16.33 1.12 14.46
CA TYR A 177 -15.82 2.40 14.97
C TYR A 177 -15.47 2.31 16.45
N GLY A 178 -14.41 2.99 16.81
CA GLY A 178 -13.97 3.17 18.17
C GLY A 178 -13.53 4.60 18.46
N ILE A 179 -13.12 4.81 19.68
CA ILE A 179 -12.57 6.09 20.14
C ILE A 179 -11.30 5.88 20.93
N ASP A 180 -10.49 6.92 21.03
CA ASP A 180 -9.47 6.96 22.06
C ASP A 180 -9.67 8.17 22.99
N ILE A 181 -9.41 7.94 24.26
CA ILE A 181 -9.63 8.92 25.32
C ILE A 181 -8.43 9.02 26.27
N SER A 182 -8.36 10.17 26.89
CA SER A 182 -7.37 10.47 27.93
C SER A 182 -7.98 11.35 29.04
N ARG A 183 -7.17 11.92 29.90
CA ARG A 183 -7.63 12.89 30.92
C ARG A 183 -8.37 14.09 30.32
N TYR A 184 -8.15 14.41 29.07
CA TYR A 184 -8.73 15.59 28.43
C TYR A 184 -10.25 15.52 28.26
N GLN A 185 -10.81 14.30 28.14
CA GLN A 185 -12.25 14.10 28.04
C GLN A 185 -12.97 14.35 29.42
N HIS A 186 -12.21 14.33 30.51
CA HIS A 186 -12.75 14.57 31.87
C HIS A 186 -12.71 16.03 32.32
N GLY A 187 -12.06 16.91 31.57
CA GLY A 187 -12.09 18.31 31.97
C GLY A 187 -11.03 19.19 31.33
N LYS A 188 -11.33 20.48 31.33
CA LYS A 188 -10.42 21.54 30.91
C LYS A 188 -10.30 22.57 32.04
N GLY A 189 -9.11 22.68 32.60
CA GLY A 189 -8.89 23.57 33.75
C GLY A 189 -9.65 23.13 35.01
N LYS A 190 -10.48 24.02 35.59
CA LYS A 190 -11.26 23.73 36.79
C LYS A 190 -12.59 22.98 36.52
N LYS A 191 -13.05 22.98 35.27
CA LYS A 191 -14.32 22.32 34.90
C LYS A 191 -14.10 20.84 34.68
N LYS A 192 -14.92 20.00 35.34
CA LYS A 192 -14.91 18.55 35.20
C LYS A 192 -16.19 18.09 34.49
N TYR A 193 -16.03 17.12 33.60
CA TYR A 193 -17.12 16.54 32.80
C TYR A 193 -17.08 15.02 32.97
N PRO A 194 -18.05 14.41 33.64
CA PRO A 194 -18.13 12.97 33.73
C PRO A 194 -18.53 12.37 32.37
N ILE A 195 -17.98 11.21 32.05
CA ILE A 195 -18.38 10.43 30.88
C ILE A 195 -19.68 9.68 31.21
N ALA A 196 -20.70 9.85 30.37
CA ALA A 196 -21.97 9.10 30.46
C ALA A 196 -21.90 7.79 29.67
N TRP A 197 -21.30 6.78 30.26
CA TRP A 197 -20.96 5.51 29.63
C TRP A 197 -22.13 4.77 28.98
N ASN A 198 -23.31 4.87 29.55
CA ASN A 198 -24.55 4.27 29.03
C ASN A 198 -25.13 4.99 27.80
N ARG A 199 -24.51 6.07 27.36
CA ARG A 199 -24.98 6.90 26.25
C ARG A 199 -23.98 7.01 25.10
N LEU A 200 -22.87 6.27 25.15
CA LEU A 200 -21.79 6.42 24.17
C LEU A 200 -22.23 6.02 22.77
N ARG A 201 -22.33 7.01 21.90
CA ARG A 201 -22.56 6.86 20.45
C ARG A 201 -21.81 7.94 19.71
N ILE A 202 -21.19 7.58 18.59
CA ILE A 202 -20.50 8.54 17.73
C ILE A 202 -21.57 9.31 16.97
N ALA A 203 -21.68 10.61 17.23
CA ALA A 203 -22.65 11.49 16.62
C ALA A 203 -22.09 12.29 15.44
N HIS A 204 -20.76 12.40 15.34
CA HIS A 204 -20.07 13.07 14.24
C HIS A 204 -18.66 12.51 14.06
N LEU A 205 -18.30 12.15 12.82
CA LEU A 205 -16.99 11.55 12.51
C LEU A 205 -15.82 12.54 12.50
N GLY A 206 -16.10 13.84 12.68
CA GLY A 206 -15.10 14.90 12.64
C GLY A 206 -15.06 15.62 11.29
N LYS A 207 -14.25 16.67 11.24
CA LYS A 207 -13.97 17.41 10.02
C LYS A 207 -12.79 16.75 9.33
N ASN A 208 -13.03 15.75 8.55
CA ASN A 208 -12.00 15.16 7.70
C ASN A 208 -12.22 15.57 6.25
N GLN A 209 -11.14 15.61 5.47
CA GLN A 209 -11.14 16.08 4.09
C GLN A 209 -12.26 15.40 3.27
N LYS A 210 -13.19 16.20 2.79
CA LYS A 210 -14.20 15.97 1.73
C LYS A 210 -15.23 14.82 1.89
N ASN A 211 -14.97 13.71 2.60
CA ASN A 211 -15.83 12.51 2.53
C ASN A 211 -16.39 11.98 3.86
N ALA A 212 -16.03 12.56 5.00
CA ALA A 212 -16.51 12.12 6.32
C ALA A 212 -17.25 13.21 7.10
N ALA A 213 -17.73 14.24 6.42
CA ALA A 213 -18.51 15.29 7.03
C ALA A 213 -19.99 14.86 7.11
N GLY A 214 -20.47 14.57 8.30
CA GLY A 214 -21.87 14.27 8.49
C GLY A 214 -22.21 13.89 9.93
N THR A 215 -23.44 14.15 10.27
CA THR A 215 -24.08 13.59 11.46
C THR A 215 -24.29 12.09 11.23
N VAL A 216 -23.87 11.28 12.17
CA VAL A 216 -24.00 9.82 12.16
C VAL A 216 -24.59 9.37 13.48
N ASP A 217 -24.94 8.11 13.59
CA ASP A 217 -25.34 7.48 14.84
C ASP A 217 -24.71 6.07 14.90
N TYR A 218 -23.41 6.01 15.17
CA TYR A 218 -22.68 4.75 15.20
C TYR A 218 -22.36 4.31 16.63
N PRO A 219 -22.36 3.01 16.92
CA PRO A 219 -21.92 2.50 18.20
C PRO A 219 -20.43 2.76 18.42
N VAL A 220 -20.04 2.94 19.67
CA VAL A 220 -18.63 2.88 20.09
C VAL A 220 -18.31 1.40 20.32
N SER A 221 -17.67 0.75 19.34
CA SER A 221 -17.40 -0.70 19.35
C SER A 221 -16.12 -1.05 20.10
N PHE A 222 -15.20 -0.10 20.32
CA PHE A 222 -13.98 -0.28 21.10
C PHE A 222 -13.44 1.05 21.61
N ILE A 223 -12.63 0.99 22.68
CA ILE A 223 -12.01 2.18 23.29
C ILE A 223 -10.54 1.90 23.58
N PHE A 224 -9.66 2.82 23.20
CA PHE A 224 -8.31 2.90 23.72
C PHE A 224 -8.20 4.02 24.76
N ILE A 225 -7.57 3.74 25.92
CA ILE A 225 -7.44 4.71 27.01
C ILE A 225 -5.97 4.96 27.31
N LYS A 226 -5.56 6.24 27.30
CA LYS A 226 -4.22 6.61 27.78
C LYS A 226 -4.02 6.14 29.22
N SER A 227 -3.03 5.30 29.46
CA SER A 227 -2.64 4.89 30.81
C SER A 227 -1.50 5.75 31.33
N THR A 228 -0.40 5.77 30.59
CA THR A 228 0.84 6.44 31.02
C THR A 228 1.53 7.19 29.89
N GLU A 229 2.51 8.03 30.27
CA GLU A 229 3.42 8.73 29.38
C GLU A 229 4.79 8.81 30.03
N SER A 230 5.87 8.59 29.24
CA SER A 230 7.24 8.58 29.76
C SER A 230 7.37 7.63 30.97
N THR A 231 8.14 8.01 31.98
CA THR A 231 8.35 7.25 33.22
C THR A 231 7.70 7.88 34.46
N SER A 232 6.86 8.91 34.29
CA SER A 232 6.38 9.69 35.44
C SER A 232 4.93 10.19 35.30
N ILE A 233 4.35 10.20 34.11
CA ILE A 233 3.01 10.72 33.89
C ILE A 233 2.01 9.58 33.83
N ARG A 234 0.95 9.67 34.66
CA ARG A 234 -0.16 8.73 34.70
C ARG A 234 -1.47 9.46 34.43
N ASN A 235 -2.36 8.86 33.66
CA ASN A 235 -3.73 9.33 33.54
C ASN A 235 -4.50 9.02 34.84
N PRO A 236 -4.94 10.03 35.60
CA PRO A 236 -5.61 9.78 36.88
C PRO A 236 -6.99 9.11 36.75
N PHE A 237 -7.60 9.18 35.56
CA PHE A 237 -8.91 8.60 35.28
C PHE A 237 -8.83 7.19 34.69
N TYR A 238 -7.62 6.70 34.31
CA TYR A 238 -7.46 5.46 33.61
C TYR A 238 -8.17 4.26 34.26
N ALA A 239 -7.93 4.02 35.54
CA ALA A 239 -8.50 2.87 36.22
C ALA A 239 -10.04 2.93 36.32
N GLN A 240 -10.59 4.12 36.53
CA GLN A 240 -12.03 4.33 36.56
C GLN A 240 -12.65 4.08 35.18
N ASP A 241 -12.07 4.68 34.13
CA ASP A 241 -12.56 4.56 32.75
C ASP A 241 -12.46 3.12 32.26
N TYR A 242 -11.35 2.45 32.56
CA TYR A 242 -11.16 1.04 32.26
C TYR A 242 -12.26 0.16 32.87
N LEU A 243 -12.56 0.34 34.16
CA LEU A 243 -13.61 -0.43 34.83
C LEU A 243 -14.99 -0.12 34.26
N ARG A 244 -15.28 1.15 33.96
CA ARG A 244 -16.56 1.56 33.38
C ARG A 244 -16.76 1.01 31.97
N ALA A 245 -15.76 1.09 31.09
CA ALA A 245 -15.85 0.51 29.76
C ALA A 245 -16.16 -1.01 29.83
N ARG A 246 -15.46 -1.74 30.69
CA ARG A 246 -15.73 -3.17 30.90
C ARG A 246 -17.14 -3.46 31.44
N GLN A 247 -17.64 -2.66 32.37
CA GLN A 247 -19.02 -2.80 32.89
C GLN A 247 -20.07 -2.62 31.78
N HIS A 248 -19.75 -1.85 30.74
CA HIS A 248 -20.63 -1.66 29.59
C HIS A 248 -20.32 -2.60 28.42
N GLY A 249 -19.45 -3.61 28.62
CA GLY A 249 -19.13 -4.59 27.59
C GLY A 249 -18.35 -4.05 26.38
N ILE A 250 -17.71 -2.90 26.52
CA ILE A 250 -16.96 -2.28 25.44
C ILE A 250 -15.53 -2.85 25.44
N PRO A 251 -15.06 -3.48 24.34
CA PRO A 251 -13.68 -3.90 24.16
C PRO A 251 -12.71 -2.75 24.41
N ILE A 252 -11.70 -2.98 25.24
CA ILE A 252 -10.83 -1.93 25.75
C ILE A 252 -9.36 -2.25 25.58
N GLY A 253 -8.55 -1.26 25.20
CA GLY A 253 -7.09 -1.30 25.18
C GLY A 253 -6.49 -0.12 25.96
N ALA A 254 -5.26 -0.29 26.37
CA ALA A 254 -4.49 0.76 27.02
C ALA A 254 -3.35 1.25 26.12
N TYR A 255 -3.07 2.55 26.10
CA TYR A 255 -1.92 3.07 25.39
C TYR A 255 -0.93 3.85 26.27
N HIS A 256 0.34 3.77 25.86
CA HIS A 256 1.46 4.50 26.44
C HIS A 256 2.00 5.51 25.45
N PHE A 257 2.10 6.76 25.86
CA PHE A 257 2.72 7.81 25.06
C PHE A 257 4.25 7.79 25.26
N PHE A 258 4.97 7.48 24.19
CA PHE A 258 6.41 7.30 24.20
C PHE A 258 7.16 8.63 24.29
N SER A 259 8.19 8.66 25.11
CA SER A 259 9.09 9.82 25.27
C SER A 259 10.50 9.49 24.78
N CYS A 260 11.06 10.35 23.95
CA CYS A 260 12.47 10.26 23.53
C CYS A 260 13.49 10.61 24.64
N LYS A 261 13.04 11.00 25.82
CA LYS A 261 13.91 11.45 26.93
C LYS A 261 14.29 10.34 27.91
N THR A 262 13.66 9.18 27.82
CA THR A 262 13.86 8.07 28.77
C THR A 262 13.99 6.75 28.03
N SER A 263 14.60 5.74 28.64
CA SER A 263 14.80 4.45 27.99
C SER A 263 13.48 3.71 27.77
N GLY A 264 13.37 2.96 26.67
CA GLY A 264 12.19 2.17 26.36
C GLY A 264 11.87 1.12 27.43
N SER A 265 12.89 0.48 28.01
CA SER A 265 12.70 -0.49 29.10
C SER A 265 12.12 0.15 30.37
N ALA A 266 12.57 1.35 30.76
CA ALA A 266 12.01 2.06 31.91
C ALA A 266 10.55 2.50 31.67
N GLN A 267 10.25 2.95 30.45
CA GLN A 267 8.87 3.29 30.05
C GLN A 267 7.96 2.06 30.04
N ALA A 268 8.46 0.93 29.54
CA ALA A 268 7.71 -0.33 29.59
C ALA A 268 7.40 -0.79 31.00
N LEU A 269 8.39 -0.73 31.90
CA LEU A 269 8.20 -1.08 33.31
C LEU A 269 7.14 -0.16 33.95
N TYR A 270 7.24 1.16 33.71
CA TYR A 270 6.29 2.11 34.24
C TYR A 270 4.87 1.88 33.70
N PHE A 271 4.73 1.60 32.41
CA PHE A 271 3.44 1.23 31.81
C PHE A 271 2.87 -0.04 32.44
N ILE A 272 3.65 -1.11 32.55
CA ILE A 272 3.24 -2.40 33.13
C ILE A 272 2.76 -2.23 34.58
N GLN A 273 3.45 -1.43 35.38
CA GLN A 273 3.10 -1.22 36.79
C GLN A 273 1.84 -0.37 36.99
N ASN A 274 1.48 0.46 36.04
CA ASN A 274 0.38 1.42 36.16
C ASN A 274 -0.83 1.09 35.26
N THR A 275 -0.80 -0.05 34.56
CA THR A 275 -1.85 -0.45 33.61
C THR A 275 -2.49 -1.76 34.06
N LEU A 276 -3.80 -1.80 33.97
CA LEU A 276 -4.59 -3.03 34.18
C LEU A 276 -4.57 -3.86 32.88
N PHE A 277 -4.36 -5.17 33.02
CA PHE A 277 -4.40 -6.13 31.93
C PHE A 277 -5.29 -7.30 32.34
N ARG A 278 -6.32 -7.55 31.57
CA ARG A 278 -7.24 -8.68 31.81
C ARG A 278 -7.48 -9.46 30.51
N LYS A 279 -7.83 -10.70 30.67
CA LYS A 279 -8.26 -11.54 29.55
C LYS A 279 -9.37 -10.84 28.75
N GLY A 280 -9.21 -10.84 27.41
CA GLY A 280 -10.11 -10.19 26.46
C GLY A 280 -9.85 -8.71 26.23
N ASP A 281 -8.85 -8.10 26.89
CA ASP A 281 -8.46 -6.73 26.56
C ASP A 281 -7.76 -6.69 25.20
N LEU A 282 -7.98 -5.61 24.46
CA LEU A 282 -7.28 -5.33 23.21
C LEU A 282 -5.76 -5.24 23.44
N PRO A 283 -4.94 -5.47 22.41
CA PRO A 283 -3.50 -5.37 22.55
C PRO A 283 -3.09 -4.00 23.10
N PRO A 284 -2.08 -3.95 23.97
CA PRO A 284 -1.49 -2.69 24.40
C PRO A 284 -0.96 -1.88 23.22
N VAL A 285 -0.96 -0.55 23.32
CA VAL A 285 -0.51 0.33 22.25
C VAL A 285 0.68 1.16 22.70
N LEU A 286 1.69 1.23 21.84
CA LEU A 286 2.79 2.20 21.97
C LEU A 286 2.55 3.35 20.99
N ASP A 287 2.28 4.52 21.56
CA ASP A 287 2.03 5.77 20.85
C ASP A 287 3.36 6.52 20.63
N ILE A 288 3.79 6.60 19.35
CA ILE A 288 5.12 7.10 18.97
C ILE A 288 4.96 8.32 18.03
N GLU A 289 5.06 9.51 18.58
CA GLU A 289 4.91 10.77 17.86
C GLU A 289 6.11 11.73 18.03
N PRO A 290 7.36 11.30 17.85
CA PRO A 290 8.51 12.18 18.04
C PRO A 290 8.62 13.19 16.91
N SER A 291 9.01 14.41 17.25
CA SER A 291 9.50 15.36 16.25
C SER A 291 10.86 14.94 15.71
N HIS A 292 11.23 15.48 14.54
CA HIS A 292 12.56 15.21 13.96
C HIS A 292 13.70 15.60 14.90
N SER A 293 13.61 16.74 15.58
CA SER A 293 14.61 17.19 16.55
C SER A 293 14.73 16.26 17.76
N GLN A 294 13.63 15.68 18.22
CA GLN A 294 13.67 14.69 19.30
C GLN A 294 14.34 13.39 18.87
N VAL A 295 14.09 12.90 17.66
CA VAL A 295 14.77 11.72 17.12
C VAL A 295 16.28 11.99 16.98
N ALA A 296 16.65 13.13 16.42
CA ALA A 296 18.05 13.53 16.28
C ALA A 296 18.77 13.64 17.66
N ALA A 297 18.12 14.27 18.65
CA ALA A 297 18.66 14.40 20.00
C ALA A 297 18.79 13.07 20.75
N MET A 298 18.03 12.04 20.35
CA MET A 298 18.11 10.68 20.89
C MET A 298 19.25 9.87 20.28
N GLY A 299 19.90 10.37 19.23
CA GLY A 299 20.97 9.68 18.49
C GLY A 299 20.48 9.03 17.20
N GLY A 300 19.38 9.55 16.63
CA GLY A 300 18.85 9.15 15.33
C GLY A 300 17.87 7.98 15.39
N PRO A 301 17.37 7.55 14.20
CA PRO A 301 16.35 6.52 14.10
C PRO A 301 16.74 5.18 14.70
N GLN A 302 17.99 4.77 14.57
CA GLN A 302 18.47 3.50 15.12
C GLN A 302 18.43 3.48 16.66
N ALA A 303 18.71 4.63 17.30
CA ALA A 303 18.57 4.77 18.75
C ALA A 303 17.10 4.70 19.16
N LEU A 304 16.21 5.42 18.45
CA LEU A 304 14.77 5.36 18.66
C LEU A 304 14.27 3.91 18.59
N PHE A 305 14.59 3.19 17.53
CA PHE A 305 14.09 1.83 17.34
C PHE A 305 14.66 0.82 18.34
N ARG A 306 15.87 1.00 18.87
CA ARG A 306 16.32 0.18 20.01
C ARG A 306 15.40 0.33 21.22
N HIS A 307 15.00 1.55 21.55
CA HIS A 307 14.11 1.81 22.67
C HIS A 307 12.66 1.34 22.40
N VAL A 308 12.16 1.52 21.18
CA VAL A 308 10.86 1.02 20.75
C VAL A 308 10.81 -0.50 20.89
N ARG A 309 11.80 -1.23 20.34
CA ARG A 309 11.87 -2.71 20.47
C ARG A 309 11.93 -3.17 21.91
N ALA A 310 12.73 -2.49 22.75
CA ALA A 310 12.83 -2.82 24.16
C ALA A 310 11.48 -2.69 24.90
N TRP A 311 10.71 -1.66 24.57
CA TRP A 311 9.35 -1.47 25.10
C TRP A 311 8.41 -2.58 24.61
N LEU A 312 8.34 -2.79 23.30
CA LEU A 312 7.45 -3.77 22.68
C LEU A 312 7.68 -5.18 23.25
N GLN A 313 8.93 -5.63 23.30
CA GLN A 313 9.30 -6.95 23.82
C GLN A 313 8.96 -7.11 25.31
N ALA A 314 9.16 -6.06 26.12
CA ALA A 314 8.85 -6.13 27.55
C ALA A 314 7.34 -6.25 27.79
N VAL A 315 6.53 -5.48 27.04
CA VAL A 315 5.07 -5.50 27.15
C VAL A 315 4.51 -6.79 26.56
N GLU A 316 5.02 -7.27 25.43
CA GLU A 316 4.64 -8.55 24.84
C GLU A 316 4.89 -9.72 25.81
N ARG A 317 6.07 -9.78 26.44
CA ARG A 317 6.35 -10.80 27.49
C ARG A 317 5.38 -10.75 28.66
N ARG A 318 4.90 -9.56 29.04
CA ARG A 318 3.97 -9.37 30.16
C ARG A 318 2.54 -9.76 29.81
N THR A 319 2.11 -9.51 28.59
CA THR A 319 0.69 -9.64 28.17
C THR A 319 0.43 -10.87 27.33
N GLY A 320 1.47 -11.48 26.77
CA GLY A 320 1.37 -12.64 25.88
C GLY A 320 0.90 -12.28 24.45
N VAL A 321 0.72 -10.98 24.15
CA VAL A 321 0.28 -10.52 22.82
C VAL A 321 1.17 -9.39 22.30
N LYS A 322 1.34 -9.33 20.99
CA LYS A 322 2.11 -8.25 20.34
C LYS A 322 1.38 -6.91 20.48
N PRO A 323 2.03 -5.89 21.01
CA PRO A 323 1.46 -4.54 21.05
C PRO A 323 1.21 -3.97 19.64
N ILE A 324 0.32 -2.99 19.55
CA ILE A 324 0.08 -2.19 18.35
C ILE A 324 0.98 -0.95 18.38
N LEU A 325 1.50 -0.55 17.22
CA LEU A 325 2.23 0.70 17.04
C LEU A 325 1.27 1.80 16.59
N TYR A 326 1.02 2.82 17.42
CA TYR A 326 0.37 4.03 16.96
C TYR A 326 1.42 5.01 16.46
N VAL A 327 1.26 5.44 15.20
CA VAL A 327 2.21 6.29 14.49
C VAL A 327 1.51 7.22 13.51
N SER A 328 2.13 8.36 13.20
CA SER A 328 1.66 9.24 12.14
C SER A 328 2.08 8.74 10.74
N GLN A 329 1.39 9.22 9.70
CA GLN A 329 1.79 8.95 8.31
C GLN A 329 3.23 9.43 8.02
N THR A 330 3.63 10.56 8.61
CA THR A 330 5.00 11.06 8.48
C THR A 330 6.02 10.09 9.06
N PHE A 331 5.69 9.47 10.20
CA PHE A 331 6.53 8.45 10.83
C PHE A 331 6.66 7.20 9.94
N VAL A 332 5.55 6.72 9.38
CA VAL A 332 5.53 5.57 8.45
C VAL A 332 6.42 5.83 7.24
N ASN A 333 6.33 7.00 6.65
CA ASN A 333 7.08 7.32 5.43
C ASN A 333 8.57 7.57 5.70
N ARG A 334 8.91 8.16 6.84
CA ARG A 334 10.26 8.66 7.12
C ARG A 334 11.12 7.69 7.90
N TYR A 335 10.56 7.08 8.93
CA TYR A 335 11.34 6.30 9.90
C TYR A 335 11.11 4.80 9.80
N LEU A 336 9.88 4.37 9.57
CA LEU A 336 9.56 2.94 9.56
C LEU A 336 10.33 2.12 8.50
N PRO A 337 10.76 2.67 7.34
CA PRO A 337 11.64 1.96 6.41
C PRO A 337 12.98 1.54 7.01
N GLU A 338 13.46 2.24 8.06
CA GLU A 338 14.70 1.87 8.79
C GLU A 338 14.49 0.75 9.82
N ALA A 339 13.25 0.30 10.01
CA ALA A 339 12.88 -0.80 10.90
C ALA A 339 11.90 -1.78 10.21
N PRO A 340 12.35 -2.49 9.17
CA PRO A 340 11.49 -3.38 8.37
C PRO A 340 10.91 -4.53 9.19
N ASP A 341 11.57 -4.97 10.26
CA ASP A 341 11.07 -5.93 11.23
C ASP A 341 9.80 -5.40 11.94
N LEU A 342 9.79 -4.15 12.37
CA LEU A 342 8.62 -3.57 13.02
C LEU A 342 7.45 -3.42 12.04
N LYS A 343 7.73 -3.00 10.80
CA LYS A 343 6.72 -2.91 9.74
C LYS A 343 6.10 -4.29 9.44
N ARG A 344 6.91 -5.34 9.42
CA ARG A 344 6.48 -6.71 9.11
C ARG A 344 5.74 -7.37 10.28
N ASP A 345 6.24 -7.22 11.52
CA ASP A 345 5.86 -8.07 12.64
C ASP A 345 4.79 -7.48 13.55
N TYR A 346 4.58 -6.16 13.51
CA TYR A 346 3.64 -5.45 14.37
C TYR A 346 2.49 -4.84 13.57
N GLN A 347 1.31 -4.87 14.15
CA GLN A 347 0.16 -4.15 13.64
C GLN A 347 0.29 -2.65 13.90
N VAL A 348 -0.27 -1.84 13.02
CA VAL A 348 -0.21 -0.38 13.07
C VAL A 348 -1.59 0.21 13.29
N TRP A 349 -1.67 1.14 14.22
CA TRP A 349 -2.74 2.12 14.33
C TRP A 349 -2.20 3.44 13.81
N ILE A 350 -2.77 3.97 12.74
CA ILE A 350 -2.21 5.13 12.05
C ILE A 350 -3.06 6.38 12.23
N ALA A 351 -2.40 7.48 12.59
CA ALA A 351 -2.98 8.82 12.48
C ALA A 351 -2.76 9.32 11.04
N ARG A 352 -3.80 9.22 10.23
CA ARG A 352 -3.78 9.67 8.85
C ARG A 352 -5.15 10.20 8.44
N TYR A 353 -5.19 11.43 8.02
CA TYR A 353 -6.43 12.12 7.64
C TYR A 353 -6.60 12.19 6.12
N SER A 354 -6.25 11.12 5.39
CA SER A 354 -6.38 11.00 3.93
C SER A 354 -7.28 9.84 3.53
N GLU A 355 -7.63 9.74 2.25
CA GLU A 355 -8.62 8.77 1.75
C GLU A 355 -8.09 7.33 1.63
N PHE A 356 -6.77 7.14 1.55
CA PHE A 356 -6.18 5.86 1.19
C PHE A 356 -5.47 5.19 2.36
N LYS A 357 -5.67 3.90 2.52
CA LYS A 357 -4.95 3.07 3.50
C LYS A 357 -3.45 3.07 3.19
N PRO A 358 -2.58 3.17 4.20
CA PRO A 358 -1.14 3.06 4.00
C PRO A 358 -0.68 1.61 3.78
N ASP A 359 0.52 1.46 3.23
CA ASP A 359 1.19 0.16 3.06
C ASP A 359 1.87 -0.27 4.38
N VAL A 360 1.07 -0.70 5.33
CA VAL A 360 1.49 -1.26 6.62
C VAL A 360 0.49 -2.32 7.07
N ARG A 361 0.83 -3.14 8.08
CA ARG A 361 -0.14 -4.06 8.72
C ARG A 361 -1.15 -3.26 9.55
N LEU A 362 -2.07 -2.63 8.86
CA LEU A 362 -3.04 -1.73 9.44
C LEU A 362 -4.09 -2.47 10.26
N ALA A 363 -4.16 -2.22 11.56
CA ALA A 363 -5.24 -2.67 12.42
C ALA A 363 -6.30 -1.60 12.63
N VAL A 364 -5.88 -0.38 12.93
CA VAL A 364 -6.78 0.74 13.24
C VAL A 364 -6.33 1.98 12.51
N TRP A 365 -7.29 2.77 12.07
CA TRP A 365 -7.09 4.06 11.45
C TRP A 365 -7.73 5.15 12.30
N GLN A 366 -6.95 6.11 12.79
CA GLN A 366 -7.51 7.31 13.40
C GLN A 366 -8.02 8.24 12.31
N LEU A 367 -9.35 8.34 12.25
CA LEU A 367 -10.05 9.05 11.19
C LEU A 367 -10.01 10.55 11.40
N SER A 368 -10.17 11.01 12.63
CA SER A 368 -10.23 12.43 12.95
C SER A 368 -9.98 12.68 14.44
N PRO A 369 -9.35 13.81 14.77
CA PRO A 369 -9.12 14.21 16.17
C PRO A 369 -10.28 15.05 16.76
N ASN A 370 -11.33 15.34 16.00
CA ASN A 370 -12.35 16.30 16.35
C ASN A 370 -13.78 15.79 16.13
N GLY A 371 -13.98 14.50 16.34
CA GLY A 371 -15.31 13.89 16.33
C GLY A 371 -16.17 14.30 17.52
N ARG A 372 -17.43 13.86 17.50
CA ARG A 372 -18.38 14.07 18.62
C ARG A 372 -18.98 12.74 19.04
N VAL A 373 -18.97 12.51 20.32
CA VAL A 373 -19.53 11.31 20.95
C VAL A 373 -20.56 11.71 21.99
N THR A 374 -21.78 11.22 21.82
CA THR A 374 -22.82 11.41 22.84
C THR A 374 -22.35 10.79 24.15
N GLY A 375 -22.45 11.52 25.25
CA GLY A 375 -21.95 11.08 26.55
C GLY A 375 -20.54 11.56 26.90
N ILE A 376 -19.80 12.16 25.95
CA ILE A 376 -18.48 12.77 26.19
C ILE A 376 -18.54 14.27 25.84
N HIS A 377 -18.00 15.10 26.71
CA HIS A 377 -17.91 16.53 26.46
C HIS A 377 -16.71 16.89 25.61
N GLY A 378 -16.93 17.71 24.59
CA GLY A 378 -15.86 18.19 23.71
C GLY A 378 -15.56 17.30 22.52
N GLU A 379 -14.36 17.42 22.00
CA GLU A 379 -13.87 16.66 20.86
C GLU A 379 -13.28 15.32 21.30
N VAL A 380 -13.44 14.31 20.44
CA VAL A 380 -12.97 12.95 20.70
C VAL A 380 -12.33 12.42 19.43
N ASP A 381 -11.22 11.75 19.58
CA ASP A 381 -10.55 11.05 18.49
C ASP A 381 -11.39 9.86 18.02
N ILE A 382 -11.76 9.87 16.74
CA ILE A 382 -12.54 8.79 16.12
C ILE A 382 -11.62 7.86 15.37
N ASN A 383 -11.79 6.59 15.64
CA ASN A 383 -11.03 5.51 15.06
C ASN A 383 -11.93 4.55 14.29
N VAL A 384 -11.36 3.88 13.28
CA VAL A 384 -12.04 2.82 12.54
C VAL A 384 -11.12 1.61 12.44
N PHE A 385 -11.66 0.43 12.72
CA PHE A 385 -10.94 -0.83 12.55
C PHE A 385 -10.80 -1.14 11.05
N ASN A 386 -9.65 -1.69 10.66
CA ASN A 386 -9.36 -2.04 9.28
C ASN A 386 -9.97 -3.39 8.89
N GLY A 387 -11.29 -3.49 8.97
CA GLY A 387 -12.06 -4.70 8.65
C GLY A 387 -13.55 -4.44 8.83
N TYR A 388 -14.32 -5.49 8.69
CA TYR A 388 -15.75 -5.55 8.98
C TYR A 388 -15.99 -6.51 10.16
N HIS A 389 -17.24 -6.87 10.45
CA HIS A 389 -17.59 -7.68 11.62
C HIS A 389 -16.82 -8.99 11.70
N THR A 390 -16.71 -9.74 10.62
CA THR A 390 -15.99 -11.03 10.61
C THR A 390 -14.51 -10.88 11.00
N GLN A 391 -13.82 -9.89 10.42
CA GLN A 391 -12.41 -9.63 10.75
C GLN A 391 -12.25 -9.06 12.17
N TRP A 392 -13.25 -8.32 12.66
CA TRP A 392 -13.27 -7.83 14.04
C TRP A 392 -13.41 -8.97 15.04
N ASP A 393 -14.32 -9.91 14.80
CA ASP A 393 -14.52 -11.08 15.65
C ASP A 393 -13.25 -11.94 15.68
N GLU A 394 -12.63 -12.20 14.53
CA GLU A 394 -11.33 -12.87 14.43
C GLU A 394 -10.23 -12.12 15.20
N PHE A 395 -10.20 -10.80 15.10
CA PHE A 395 -9.23 -9.96 15.83
C PHE A 395 -9.44 -10.08 17.35
N LEU A 396 -10.68 -10.08 17.83
CA LEU A 396 -10.98 -10.27 19.25
C LEU A 396 -10.58 -11.67 19.75
N GLU A 397 -10.72 -12.70 18.92
CA GLU A 397 -10.33 -14.07 19.27
C GLU A 397 -8.81 -14.25 19.27
N THR A 398 -8.10 -13.68 18.32
CA THR A 398 -6.69 -14.00 18.06
C THR A 398 -5.71 -13.00 18.68
N ALA A 399 -6.05 -11.71 18.72
CA ALA A 399 -5.15 -10.64 19.10
C ALA A 399 -5.30 -10.14 20.54
N THR A 400 -6.40 -10.46 21.24
CA THR A 400 -6.63 -9.98 22.61
C THR A 400 -5.79 -10.73 23.65
N ILE A 401 -5.60 -10.13 24.83
CA ILE A 401 -4.90 -10.70 25.98
C ILE A 401 -5.59 -12.00 26.42
N LYS A 402 -4.82 -13.07 26.60
CA LYS A 402 -5.29 -14.42 26.92
C LYS A 402 -5.46 -14.69 28.41
#